data_2e7069e9ee54747ba0292e75fc0cd605
#
_entry.id   2e7069e9ee54747ba0292e75fc0cd605
#
_cell.length_a   1.000
_cell.length_b   1.000
_cell.length_c   1.000
_cell.angle_alpha   90.00
_cell.angle_beta   90.00
_cell.angle_gamma   90.00
#
_symmetry.space_group_name_H-M   'P 1'
#
loop_
_entity.id
_entity.type
_entity.pdbx_description
1 polymer ?
#
loop_
_entity_poly.entity_id
_entity_poly.type
_entity_poly.pdbx_seq_one_letter_code
_entity_poly.pdbx_strand_id
1 'polypeptide(L)'
;MLTTTVDGLWVLQAVTGVEQTCPELGLRPLLPRLDTAERALRHPVAAELMAVGALDQAGNADPMVREWLTVLLRRDLGLLVTIGVPGGEPTRAAICRFATWWVVLERHGNLVRLYP
;
A
#
# COMPACT_ATOMS: atom_id res chain seq x y z
N MET A 1 -8.61 8.48 -2.92
CA MET A 1 -7.29 8.40 -2.25
C MET A 1 -7.41 7.60 -0.97
N LEU A 2 -6.51 6.69 -0.75
CA LEU A 2 -6.42 5.93 0.50
C LEU A 2 -5.26 6.46 1.34
N THR A 3 -5.53 6.76 2.61
CA THR A 3 -4.51 7.11 3.60
C THR A 3 -4.52 6.05 4.69
N THR A 4 -3.37 5.45 4.96
CA THR A 4 -3.21 4.42 5.98
C THR A 4 -1.80 4.47 6.57
N THR A 5 -1.39 3.40 7.23
CA THR A 5 -0.04 3.24 7.78
C THR A 5 0.72 2.16 7.01
N VAL A 6 2.00 2.02 7.33
CA VAL A 6 2.82 0.92 6.77
C VAL A 6 2.18 -0.44 7.08
N ASP A 7 1.68 -0.63 8.30
CA ASP A 7 0.97 -1.86 8.65
C ASP A 7 -0.35 -2.01 7.90
N GLY A 8 -1.07 -0.91 7.65
CA GLY A 8 -2.30 -0.93 6.86
C GLY A 8 -2.06 -1.40 5.43
N LEU A 9 -1.01 -0.92 4.79
CA LEU A 9 -0.62 -1.40 3.47
C LEU A 9 -0.28 -2.88 3.49
N TRP A 10 0.43 -3.33 4.51
CA TRP A 10 0.76 -4.74 4.70
C TRP A 10 -0.50 -5.62 4.81
N VAL A 11 -1.51 -5.18 5.56
CA VAL A 11 -2.80 -5.89 5.63
C VAL A 11 -3.44 -6.01 4.26
N LEU A 12 -3.47 -4.91 3.49
CA LEU A 12 -4.04 -4.92 2.14
C LEU A 12 -3.29 -5.85 1.20
N GLN A 13 -1.96 -5.91 1.30
CA GLN A 13 -1.15 -6.85 0.53
C GLN A 13 -1.51 -8.31 0.88
N ALA A 14 -1.62 -8.62 2.17
CA ALA A 14 -1.96 -9.98 2.62
C ALA A 14 -3.34 -10.41 2.12
N VAL A 15 -4.32 -9.50 2.17
CA VAL A 15 -5.70 -9.78 1.74
C VAL A 15 -5.81 -9.94 0.22
N THR A 16 -5.04 -9.17 -0.54
CA THR A 16 -5.08 -9.20 -2.01
C THR A 16 -4.13 -10.22 -2.63
N GLY A 17 -3.17 -10.71 -1.88
CA GLY A 17 -2.12 -11.59 -2.41
C GLY A 17 -1.04 -10.85 -3.19
N VAL A 18 -1.00 -9.52 -3.14
CA VAL A 18 0.03 -8.71 -3.78
C VAL A 18 1.28 -8.72 -2.90
N GLU A 19 2.28 -9.50 -3.29
CA GLU A 19 3.47 -9.73 -2.47
C GLU A 19 4.43 -8.56 -2.40
N GLN A 20 4.54 -7.80 -3.49
CA GLN A 20 5.43 -6.64 -3.56
C GLN A 20 4.70 -5.43 -4.07
N THR A 21 4.97 -4.28 -3.48
CA THR A 21 4.52 -2.98 -3.96
C THR A 21 5.72 -2.17 -4.42
N CYS A 22 6.41 -1.53 -3.50
CA CYS A 22 7.57 -0.70 -3.81
C CYS A 22 8.63 -0.88 -2.71
N PRO A 23 9.54 -1.88 -2.86
CA PRO A 23 10.54 -2.16 -1.83
C PRO A 23 11.48 -0.99 -1.57
N GLU A 24 11.68 -0.10 -2.55
CA GLU A 24 12.53 1.08 -2.43
C GLU A 24 12.04 2.08 -1.38
N LEU A 25 10.77 2.00 -0.99
CA LEU A 25 10.20 2.84 0.07
C LEU A 25 10.43 2.26 1.47
N GLY A 26 11.07 1.11 1.59
CA GLY A 26 11.36 0.47 2.86
C GLY A 26 10.12 0.03 3.62
N LEU A 27 9.07 -0.37 2.92
CA LEU A 27 7.81 -0.80 3.50
C LEU A 27 7.95 -2.18 4.17
N ARG A 28 6.98 -2.50 5.05
CA ARG A 28 6.95 -3.81 5.71
C ARG A 28 6.83 -4.92 4.66
N PRO A 29 7.75 -5.90 4.64
CA PRO A 29 7.68 -6.98 3.67
C PRO A 29 6.54 -7.94 4.00
N LEU A 30 5.90 -8.48 2.95
CA LEU A 30 4.94 -9.55 3.08
C LEU A 30 5.66 -10.90 2.96
N LEU A 31 5.47 -11.76 3.96
CA LEU A 31 6.02 -13.10 3.98
C LEU A 31 4.89 -14.09 3.69
N PRO A 32 4.73 -14.58 2.44
CA PRO A 32 3.50 -15.28 2.01
C PRO A 32 3.15 -16.50 2.85
N ARG A 33 4.14 -17.18 3.40
CA ARG A 33 3.91 -18.38 4.23
C ARG A 33 3.42 -18.06 5.64
N LEU A 34 3.76 -16.88 6.15
CA LEU A 34 3.44 -16.44 7.52
C LEU A 34 2.32 -15.42 7.55
N ASP A 35 2.30 -14.52 6.58
CA ASP A 35 1.40 -13.39 6.54
C ASP A 35 0.15 -13.73 5.74
N THR A 36 -0.71 -14.56 6.31
CA THR A 36 -1.99 -14.92 5.70
C THR A 36 -3.00 -13.79 5.84
N ALA A 37 -4.02 -13.78 4.99
CA ALA A 37 -5.12 -12.82 5.08
C ALA A 37 -5.82 -12.90 6.45
N GLU A 38 -6.07 -14.12 6.93
CA GLU A 38 -6.67 -14.34 8.24
C GLU A 38 -5.86 -13.72 9.37
N ARG A 39 -4.55 -13.91 9.36
CA ARG A 39 -3.66 -13.35 10.37
C ARG A 39 -3.60 -11.82 10.27
N ALA A 40 -3.51 -11.30 9.06
CA ALA A 40 -3.45 -9.85 8.83
C ALA A 40 -4.72 -9.15 9.32
N LEU A 41 -5.88 -9.74 9.11
CA LEU A 41 -7.16 -9.19 9.55
C LEU A 41 -7.32 -9.12 11.07
N ARG A 42 -6.46 -9.78 11.83
CA ARG A 42 -6.41 -9.67 13.30
C ARG A 42 -5.66 -8.42 13.77
N HIS A 43 -4.90 -7.78 12.88
CA HIS A 43 -4.19 -6.55 13.22
C HIS A 43 -5.19 -5.43 13.50
N PRO A 44 -4.97 -4.58 14.53
CA PRO A 44 -5.90 -3.49 14.87
C PRO A 44 -6.19 -2.53 13.71
N VAL A 45 -5.24 -2.32 12.80
CA VAL A 45 -5.43 -1.43 11.64
C VAL A 45 -6.50 -1.93 10.67
N ALA A 46 -6.84 -3.23 10.71
CA ALA A 46 -7.90 -3.77 9.85
C ALA A 46 -9.25 -3.08 10.11
N ALA A 47 -9.56 -2.78 11.36
CA ALA A 47 -10.78 -2.04 11.71
C ALA A 47 -10.78 -0.63 11.12
N GLU A 48 -9.64 0.05 11.10
CA GLU A 48 -9.50 1.36 10.48
C GLU A 48 -9.70 1.29 8.97
N LEU A 49 -9.17 0.26 8.32
CA LEU A 49 -9.35 0.04 6.89
C LEU A 49 -10.82 -0.25 6.55
N MET A 50 -11.52 -0.98 7.38
CA MET A 50 -12.96 -1.21 7.23
C MET A 50 -13.75 0.10 7.37
N ALA A 51 -13.36 0.95 8.33
CA ALA A 51 -14.03 2.22 8.57
C ALA A 51 -13.93 3.19 7.38
N VAL A 52 -12.84 3.15 6.62
CA VAL A 52 -12.64 4.01 5.43
C VAL A 52 -13.04 3.33 4.13
N GLY A 53 -13.57 2.12 4.17
CA GLY A 53 -14.04 1.41 2.99
C GLY A 53 -12.96 0.70 2.17
N ALA A 54 -11.72 0.64 2.65
CA ALA A 54 -10.65 -0.11 1.98
C ALA A 54 -10.81 -1.63 2.11
N LEU A 55 -11.46 -2.06 3.19
CA LEU A 55 -11.89 -3.43 3.41
C LEU A 55 -13.40 -3.44 3.67
N ASP A 56 -14.08 -4.50 3.25
CA ASP A 56 -15.47 -4.75 3.65
C ASP A 56 -15.51 -5.56 4.96
N GLN A 57 -16.71 -5.83 5.47
CA GLN A 57 -16.90 -6.55 6.73
C GLN A 57 -16.47 -8.02 6.64
N ALA A 58 -16.39 -8.58 5.44
CA ALA A 58 -15.91 -9.93 5.21
C ALA A 58 -14.38 -10.01 5.05
N GLY A 59 -13.70 -8.86 5.08
CA GLY A 59 -12.25 -8.80 4.94
C GLY A 59 -11.76 -8.78 3.49
N ASN A 60 -12.64 -8.47 2.53
CA ASN A 60 -12.25 -8.32 1.14
C ASN A 60 -11.82 -6.88 0.86
N ALA A 61 -10.78 -6.73 0.06
CA ALA A 61 -10.30 -5.42 -0.35
C ALA A 61 -11.28 -4.75 -1.32
N ASP A 62 -11.40 -3.42 -1.21
CA ASP A 62 -12.11 -2.62 -2.19
C ASP A 62 -11.52 -2.87 -3.59
N PRO A 63 -12.36 -3.08 -4.63
CA PRO A 63 -11.87 -3.36 -5.98
C PRO A 63 -10.91 -2.29 -6.51
N MET A 64 -11.15 -1.02 -6.22
CA MET A 64 -10.28 0.09 -6.64
C MET A 64 -8.90 -0.02 -6.01
N VAL A 65 -8.84 -0.29 -4.70
CA VAL A 65 -7.58 -0.49 -3.98
C VAL A 65 -6.82 -1.69 -4.54
N ARG A 66 -7.53 -2.78 -4.83
CA ARG A 66 -6.94 -3.97 -5.46
C ARG A 66 -6.31 -3.65 -6.81
N GLU A 67 -6.97 -2.84 -7.62
CA GLU A 67 -6.42 -2.40 -8.91
C GLU A 67 -5.16 -1.58 -8.73
N TRP A 68 -5.15 -0.64 -7.79
CA TRP A 68 -3.95 0.17 -7.52
C TRP A 68 -2.76 -0.68 -7.10
N LEU A 69 -2.97 -1.64 -6.20
CA LEU A 69 -1.91 -2.56 -5.78
C LEU A 69 -1.41 -3.41 -6.94
N THR A 70 -2.29 -3.81 -7.84
CA THR A 70 -1.92 -4.57 -9.04
C THR A 70 -1.05 -3.73 -9.97
N VAL A 71 -1.35 -2.44 -10.14
CA VAL A 71 -0.49 -1.52 -10.90
C VAL A 71 0.92 -1.46 -10.29
N LEU A 72 1.01 -1.33 -8.98
CA LEU A 72 2.31 -1.32 -8.30
C LEU A 72 3.09 -2.62 -8.51
N LEU A 73 2.41 -3.75 -8.43
CA LEU A 73 3.03 -5.07 -8.62
C LEU A 73 3.54 -5.26 -10.05
N ARG A 74 2.73 -4.87 -11.04
CA ARG A 74 2.98 -5.14 -12.46
C ARG A 74 3.62 -3.99 -13.22
N ARG A 75 4.02 -2.95 -12.54
CA ARG A 75 4.54 -1.75 -13.17
C ARG A 75 5.57 -2.04 -14.26
N ASP A 76 5.42 -1.37 -15.38
CA ASP A 76 6.41 -1.35 -16.47
C ASP A 76 7.30 -0.10 -16.42
N LEU A 77 6.91 0.89 -15.63
CA LEU A 77 7.67 2.11 -15.37
C LEU A 77 7.47 2.55 -13.92
N GLY A 78 8.55 2.94 -13.27
CA GLY A 78 8.50 3.49 -11.93
C GLY A 78 9.48 4.64 -11.78
N LEU A 79 9.02 5.73 -11.16
CA LEU A 79 9.83 6.87 -10.78
C LEU A 79 9.83 6.99 -9.26
N LEU A 80 11.01 7.13 -8.69
CA LEU A 80 11.17 7.42 -7.27
C LEU A 80 11.46 8.89 -7.08
N VAL A 81 10.70 9.55 -6.22
CA VAL A 81 10.84 10.95 -5.88
C VAL A 81 11.04 11.06 -4.38
N THR A 82 12.05 11.82 -3.97
CA THR A 82 12.28 12.14 -2.57
C THR A 82 12.21 13.66 -2.39
N ILE A 83 11.31 14.10 -1.52
CA ILE A 83 11.14 15.51 -1.19
C ILE A 83 11.68 15.71 0.22
N GLY A 84 12.82 16.37 0.32
CA GLY A 84 13.43 16.72 1.60
C GLY A 84 12.93 18.07 2.10
N VAL A 85 12.69 18.15 3.41
CA VAL A 85 12.38 19.41 4.11
C VAL A 85 13.45 19.62 5.16
N PRO A 86 14.10 20.80 5.24
CA PRO A 86 15.11 21.06 6.25
C PRO A 86 14.57 20.79 7.66
N GLY A 87 15.24 19.93 8.43
CA GLY A 87 14.87 19.60 9.79
C GLY A 87 13.69 18.62 9.93
N GLY A 88 13.16 18.07 8.82
CA GLY A 88 12.06 17.13 8.83
C GLY A 88 12.37 15.81 8.13
N GLU A 89 11.50 14.83 8.30
CA GLU A 89 11.58 13.59 7.55
C GLU A 89 11.25 13.83 6.08
N PRO A 90 11.97 13.19 5.14
CA PRO A 90 11.63 13.31 3.73
C PRO A 90 10.33 12.57 3.41
N THR A 91 9.57 13.10 2.46
CA THR A 91 8.48 12.38 1.81
C THR A 91 9.05 11.64 0.61
N ARG A 92 8.76 10.36 0.51
CA ARG A 92 9.17 9.53 -0.61
C ARG A 92 7.94 9.07 -1.36
N ALA A 93 8.03 9.09 -2.67
CA ALA A 93 6.92 8.67 -3.53
C ALA A 93 7.43 7.79 -4.66
N ALA A 94 6.64 6.77 -4.98
CA ALA A 94 6.80 5.99 -6.18
C ALA A 94 5.64 6.33 -7.11
N ILE A 95 5.96 6.78 -8.32
CA ILE A 95 5.00 7.04 -9.38
C ILE A 95 5.12 5.90 -10.36
N CYS A 96 4.11 5.03 -10.41
CA CYS A 96 4.16 3.78 -11.15
C CYS A 96 3.12 3.74 -12.25
N ARG A 97 3.49 3.12 -13.37
CA ARG A 97 2.59 2.90 -14.51
C ARG A 97 2.56 1.42 -14.86
N PHE A 98 1.36 0.92 -15.14
CA PHE A 98 1.17 -0.35 -15.85
C PHE A 98 0.19 -0.10 -17.01
N ALA A 99 0.63 -0.35 -18.24
CA ALA A 99 -0.11 0.00 -19.45
C ALA A 99 -0.46 1.50 -19.46
N THR A 100 -1.74 1.85 -19.39
CA THR A 100 -2.21 3.25 -19.33
C THR A 100 -2.58 3.72 -17.93
N TRP A 101 -2.41 2.86 -16.94
CA TRP A 101 -2.81 3.13 -15.55
C TRP A 101 -1.64 3.69 -14.75
N TRP A 102 -1.89 4.79 -14.05
CA TRP A 102 -0.91 5.41 -13.17
C TRP A 102 -1.37 5.33 -11.73
N VAL A 103 -0.45 5.04 -10.82
CA VAL A 103 -0.71 5.01 -9.38
C VAL A 103 0.49 5.62 -8.66
N VAL A 104 0.21 6.38 -7.62
CA VAL A 104 1.22 6.98 -6.74
C VAL A 104 1.12 6.34 -5.37
N LEU A 105 2.26 5.91 -4.84
CA LEU A 105 2.41 5.44 -3.48
C LEU A 105 3.38 6.37 -2.76
N GLU A 106 2.89 7.08 -1.76
CA GLU A 106 3.71 8.00 -0.94
C GLU A 106 3.94 7.43 0.45
N ARG A 107 5.11 7.68 0.99
CA ARG A 107 5.44 7.38 2.38
C ARG A 107 6.05 8.59 3.05
N HIS A 108 5.50 8.96 4.22
CA HIS A 108 6.06 9.95 5.13
C HIS A 108 6.04 9.36 6.54
N GLY A 109 7.21 8.95 7.05
CA GLY A 109 7.28 8.21 8.31
C GLY A 109 6.47 6.93 8.25
N ASN A 110 5.50 6.78 9.16
CA ASN A 110 4.59 5.63 9.17
C ASN A 110 3.31 5.86 8.34
N LEU A 111 3.14 7.04 7.77
CA LEU A 111 1.97 7.38 6.96
C LEU A 111 2.19 6.96 5.51
N VAL A 112 1.18 6.33 4.93
CA VAL A 112 1.18 5.88 3.53
C VAL A 112 -0.07 6.42 2.85
N ARG A 113 0.11 6.95 1.63
CA ARG A 113 -0.99 7.39 0.77
C ARG A 113 -0.90 6.66 -0.56
N LEU A 114 -2.05 6.19 -1.04
CA LEU A 114 -2.18 5.48 -2.30
C LEU A 114 -3.30 6.13 -3.12
N TYR A 115 -2.99 6.53 -4.36
CA TYR A 115 -3.98 7.19 -5.23
C TYR A 115 -3.59 7.07 -6.71
N PRO A 116 -4.60 7.16 -7.63
CA PRO A 116 -4.35 7.15 -9.06
C PRO A 116 -3.74 8.43 -9.59
#